data_9fa18e4e40c7402de5440bdbeef8294f
#
_entry.id   9fa18e4e40c7402de5440bdbeef8294f
#
_cell.length_a   1.000
_cell.length_b   1.000
_cell.length_c   1.000
_cell.angle_alpha   90.00
_cell.angle_beta   90.00
_cell.angle_gamma   90.00
#
_symmetry.space_group_name_H-M   'P 1'
#
loop_
_entity.id
_entity.type
_entity.pdbx_description
1 polymer ?
#
loop_
_entity_poly.entity_id
_entity_poly.type
_entity_poly.pdbx_seq_one_letter_code
_entity_poly.pdbx_strand_id
1 'polypeptide(L)'
;MATEVYLVRHGETMFNQLNKVQGWADSPLTVKGINDLKVTASNLSQVHFDKMYSSDLKRAIDTVHLIADTNEVSEIGKIKKLPAFREVFFGTFEGDDIDETWEKVAVAGGMKPTNDVVKIIQTLGIHDFREATKKADPRHLAEDAEALDNQMDQAVSQLAEETKGLGRVLIVSHGDFIKTLGIKYWDRTTHDHDIPFPDNGSVTRGIIDNNGKFKIINYGVKNTDIPNL
;
A
#
# COMPACT_ATOMS: atom_id res chain seq x y z
N MET A 1 2.27 -25.02 5.82
CA MET A 1 3.50 -24.21 6.02
C MET A 1 3.07 -22.76 6.01
N ALA A 2 3.63 -21.91 6.86
CA ALA A 2 3.31 -20.48 6.82
C ALA A 2 3.94 -19.85 5.57
N THR A 3 3.31 -18.82 5.00
CA THR A 3 3.80 -18.08 3.82
C THR A 3 4.33 -16.71 4.24
N GLU A 4 5.56 -16.39 3.89
CA GLU A 4 6.09 -15.04 4.00
C GLU A 4 5.56 -14.16 2.87
N VAL A 5 5.09 -12.96 3.21
CA VAL A 5 4.53 -11.98 2.28
C VAL A 5 5.37 -10.72 2.29
N TYR A 6 5.88 -10.33 1.13
CA TYR A 6 6.58 -9.07 0.90
C TYR A 6 5.64 -8.11 0.19
N LEU A 7 5.10 -7.13 0.91
CA LEU A 7 4.29 -6.04 0.36
C LEU A 7 5.22 -4.89 -0.02
N VAL A 8 5.25 -4.53 -1.29
CA VAL A 8 6.06 -3.42 -1.80
C VAL A 8 5.15 -2.28 -2.20
N ARG A 9 5.41 -1.06 -1.72
CA ARG A 9 4.75 0.12 -2.27
C ARG A 9 5.30 0.43 -3.65
N HIS A 10 4.45 0.71 -4.63
CA HIS A 10 4.87 1.13 -5.97
C HIS A 10 5.89 2.29 -5.93
N GLY A 11 6.69 2.45 -6.98
CA GLY A 11 7.65 3.55 -7.12
C GLY A 11 6.99 4.92 -7.21
N GLU A 12 7.78 5.97 -6.99
CA GLU A 12 7.32 7.35 -7.12
C GLU A 12 6.74 7.61 -8.52
N THR A 13 5.57 8.25 -8.57
CA THR A 13 4.85 8.60 -9.79
C THR A 13 4.81 10.11 -10.03
N MET A 14 4.40 10.52 -11.21
CA MET A 14 4.18 11.94 -11.53
C MET A 14 3.17 12.60 -10.58
N PHE A 15 2.10 11.89 -10.16
CA PHE A 15 1.14 12.44 -9.20
C PHE A 15 1.77 12.61 -7.82
N ASN A 16 2.64 11.69 -7.36
CA ASN A 16 3.38 11.88 -6.12
C ASN A 16 4.28 13.13 -6.20
N GLN A 17 5.03 13.31 -7.31
CA GLN A 17 5.89 14.46 -7.51
C GLN A 17 5.11 15.79 -7.57
N LEU A 18 3.91 15.78 -8.14
CA LEU A 18 3.04 16.95 -8.31
C LEU A 18 2.10 17.19 -7.11
N ASN A 19 2.28 16.47 -6.00
CA ASN A 19 1.43 16.57 -4.81
C ASN A 19 -0.07 16.39 -5.13
N LYS A 20 -0.40 15.34 -5.92
CA LYS A 20 -1.77 15.02 -6.35
C LYS A 20 -2.30 13.79 -5.66
N VAL A 21 -3.58 13.82 -5.31
CA VAL A 21 -4.31 12.63 -4.78
C VAL A 21 -4.30 11.54 -5.85
N GLN A 22 -3.87 10.34 -5.46
CA GLN A 22 -3.74 9.22 -6.37
C GLN A 22 -4.24 7.93 -5.70
N GLY A 23 -5.50 7.67 -5.88
CA GLY A 23 -6.13 6.40 -5.53
C GLY A 23 -6.21 5.48 -6.75
N TRP A 24 -7.37 5.42 -7.40
CA TRP A 24 -7.57 4.63 -8.62
C TRP A 24 -7.11 5.34 -9.88
N ALA A 25 -7.03 6.68 -9.91
CA ALA A 25 -6.35 7.40 -10.98
C ALA A 25 -4.88 6.98 -11.03
N ASP A 26 -4.31 6.94 -12.24
CA ASP A 26 -2.96 6.43 -12.44
C ASP A 26 -2.09 7.44 -13.19
N SER A 27 -0.82 7.48 -12.85
CA SER A 27 0.18 8.27 -13.53
C SER A 27 1.50 7.49 -13.66
N PRO A 28 2.34 7.78 -14.66
CA PRO A 28 3.57 7.03 -14.89
C PRO A 28 4.57 7.20 -13.74
N LEU A 29 5.44 6.21 -13.56
CA LEU A 29 6.59 6.29 -12.67
C LEU A 29 7.52 7.41 -13.14
N THR A 30 8.11 8.16 -12.19
CA THR A 30 9.14 9.16 -12.48
C THR A 30 10.49 8.49 -12.75
N VAL A 31 11.42 9.20 -13.38
CA VAL A 31 12.81 8.73 -13.54
C VAL A 31 13.44 8.44 -12.17
N LYS A 32 13.17 9.30 -11.17
CA LYS A 32 13.62 9.09 -9.79
C LYS A 32 13.00 7.82 -9.22
N GLY A 33 11.66 7.65 -9.34
CA GLY A 33 10.95 6.47 -8.87
C GLY A 33 11.48 5.16 -9.47
N ILE A 34 11.80 5.15 -10.77
CA ILE A 34 12.44 4.00 -11.43
C ILE A 34 13.83 3.72 -10.85
N ASN A 35 14.65 4.75 -10.60
CA ASN A 35 15.99 4.57 -10.04
C ASN A 35 15.94 4.08 -8.59
N ASP A 36 15.05 4.61 -7.77
CA ASP A 36 14.85 4.15 -6.40
C ASP A 36 14.35 2.70 -6.36
N LEU A 37 13.45 2.33 -7.28
CA LEU A 37 12.98 0.94 -7.43
C LEU A 37 14.08 -0.03 -7.85
N LYS A 38 15.07 0.41 -8.65
CA LYS A 38 16.24 -0.44 -8.98
C LYS A 38 17.04 -0.81 -7.71
N VAL A 39 17.09 0.08 -6.71
CA VAL A 39 17.71 -0.23 -5.41
C VAL A 39 16.89 -1.30 -4.70
N THR A 40 15.57 -1.12 -4.60
CA THR A 40 14.67 -2.14 -4.03
C THR A 40 14.83 -3.49 -4.74
N ALA A 41 14.78 -3.50 -6.08
CA ALA A 41 14.89 -4.70 -6.89
C ALA A 41 16.25 -5.41 -6.71
N SER A 42 17.34 -4.64 -6.69
CA SER A 42 18.69 -5.18 -6.44
C SER A 42 18.80 -5.85 -5.07
N ASN A 43 18.22 -5.22 -4.03
CA ASN A 43 18.22 -5.79 -2.68
C ASN A 43 17.32 -7.02 -2.53
N LEU A 44 16.37 -7.21 -3.44
CA LEU A 44 15.50 -8.39 -3.50
C LEU A 44 15.96 -9.42 -4.56
N SER A 45 17.05 -9.16 -5.31
CA SER A 45 17.46 -9.99 -6.44
C SER A 45 17.84 -11.43 -6.05
N GLN A 46 18.34 -11.63 -4.84
CA GLN A 46 18.72 -12.92 -4.29
C GLN A 46 17.65 -13.53 -3.35
N VAL A 47 16.49 -12.90 -3.21
CA VAL A 47 15.38 -13.44 -2.44
C VAL A 47 14.53 -14.32 -3.35
N HIS A 48 14.40 -15.60 -3.03
CA HIS A 48 13.54 -16.50 -3.80
C HIS A 48 12.06 -16.24 -3.49
N PHE A 49 11.28 -16.01 -4.54
CA PHE A 49 9.81 -15.90 -4.47
C PHE A 49 9.15 -17.00 -5.30
N ASP A 50 8.20 -17.71 -4.72
CA ASP A 50 7.42 -18.73 -5.45
C ASP A 50 6.46 -18.09 -6.45
N LYS A 51 5.92 -16.91 -6.11
CA LYS A 51 5.04 -16.10 -6.97
C LYS A 51 5.18 -14.62 -6.68
N MET A 52 4.90 -13.82 -7.72
CA MET A 52 4.75 -12.37 -7.61
C MET A 52 3.37 -11.92 -8.08
N TYR A 53 2.84 -10.92 -7.39
CA TYR A 53 1.52 -10.33 -7.63
C TYR A 53 1.62 -8.81 -7.69
N SER A 54 0.59 -8.15 -8.21
CA SER A 54 0.39 -6.70 -8.08
C SER A 54 -1.08 -6.36 -7.95
N SER A 55 -1.40 -5.15 -7.51
CA SER A 55 -2.70 -4.58 -7.89
C SER A 55 -2.78 -4.48 -9.42
N ASP A 56 -3.95 -4.14 -9.94
CA ASP A 56 -4.16 -4.00 -11.38
C ASP A 56 -3.93 -2.56 -11.89
N LEU A 57 -3.48 -1.64 -11.02
CA LEU A 57 -3.07 -0.28 -11.41
C LEU A 57 -1.68 -0.30 -12.05
N LYS A 58 -1.51 0.49 -13.11
CA LYS A 58 -0.31 0.42 -13.96
C LYS A 58 0.99 0.69 -13.18
N ARG A 59 1.02 1.65 -12.27
CA ARG A 59 2.20 1.94 -11.43
C ARG A 59 2.66 0.73 -10.60
N ALA A 60 1.71 -0.09 -10.10
CA ALA A 60 2.03 -1.32 -9.36
C ALA A 60 2.51 -2.43 -10.32
N ILE A 61 1.87 -2.54 -11.50
CA ILE A 61 2.27 -3.47 -12.55
C ILE A 61 3.70 -3.17 -13.03
N ASP A 62 4.01 -1.91 -13.33
CA ASP A 62 5.35 -1.51 -13.79
C ASP A 62 6.41 -1.79 -12.70
N THR A 63 6.06 -1.55 -11.43
CA THR A 63 6.94 -1.83 -10.29
C THR A 63 7.23 -3.31 -10.14
N VAL A 64 6.21 -4.19 -10.18
CA VAL A 64 6.43 -5.64 -10.02
C VAL A 64 7.23 -6.23 -11.17
N HIS A 65 7.04 -5.74 -12.40
CA HIS A 65 7.85 -6.20 -13.55
C HIS A 65 9.31 -5.81 -13.38
N LEU A 66 9.61 -4.57 -12.94
CA LEU A 66 10.99 -4.16 -12.69
C LEU A 66 11.67 -5.05 -11.64
N ILE A 67 10.96 -5.41 -10.57
CA ILE A 67 11.49 -6.32 -9.53
C ILE A 67 11.68 -7.73 -10.09
N ALA A 68 10.71 -8.26 -10.85
CA ALA A 68 10.77 -9.60 -11.43
C ALA A 68 11.91 -9.73 -12.45
N ASP A 69 12.09 -8.73 -13.31
CA ASP A 69 13.14 -8.70 -14.33
C ASP A 69 14.56 -8.60 -13.72
N THR A 70 14.67 -8.12 -12.48
CA THR A 70 15.94 -8.00 -11.75
C THR A 70 16.23 -9.21 -10.87
N ASN A 71 15.21 -10.02 -10.54
CA ASN A 71 15.38 -11.17 -9.65
C ASN A 71 16.10 -12.32 -10.35
N GLU A 72 17.18 -12.83 -9.72
CA GLU A 72 18.11 -13.79 -10.33
C GLU A 72 17.84 -15.24 -9.92
N VAL A 73 17.00 -15.47 -8.90
CA VAL A 73 16.87 -16.78 -8.24
C VAL A 73 15.47 -17.36 -8.29
N SER A 74 14.49 -16.61 -8.81
CA SER A 74 13.10 -17.05 -8.91
C SER A 74 12.69 -17.29 -10.35
N GLU A 75 12.03 -18.41 -10.62
CA GLU A 75 11.37 -18.64 -11.90
C GLU A 75 9.96 -18.05 -11.85
N ILE A 76 9.85 -16.73 -12.10
CA ILE A 76 8.57 -16.03 -12.06
C ILE A 76 7.78 -16.29 -13.33
N GLY A 77 6.72 -17.06 -13.20
CA GLY A 77 5.75 -17.27 -14.28
C GLY A 77 4.87 -16.02 -14.50
N LYS A 78 3.60 -16.23 -14.86
CA LYS A 78 2.67 -15.13 -15.08
C LYS A 78 2.36 -14.40 -13.77
N ILE A 79 2.68 -13.11 -13.70
CA ILE A 79 2.29 -12.22 -12.59
C ILE A 79 0.78 -12.03 -12.61
N LYS A 80 0.12 -12.37 -11.50
CA LYS A 80 -1.33 -12.23 -11.36
C LYS A 80 -1.68 -10.88 -10.76
N LYS A 81 -2.68 -10.22 -11.33
CA LYS A 81 -3.22 -8.96 -10.84
C LYS A 81 -4.35 -9.24 -9.84
N LEU A 82 -4.29 -8.60 -8.69
CA LEU A 82 -5.26 -8.74 -7.62
C LEU A 82 -5.91 -7.37 -7.33
N PRO A 83 -7.11 -7.08 -7.89
CA PRO A 83 -7.80 -5.79 -7.69
C PRO A 83 -8.08 -5.46 -6.22
N ALA A 84 -8.23 -6.44 -5.35
CA ALA A 84 -8.38 -6.23 -3.90
C ALA A 84 -7.18 -5.51 -3.25
N PHE A 85 -6.02 -5.47 -3.93
CA PHE A 85 -4.82 -4.75 -3.49
C PHE A 85 -4.67 -3.36 -4.12
N ARG A 86 -5.72 -2.81 -4.73
CA ARG A 86 -5.75 -1.41 -5.18
C ARG A 86 -5.54 -0.44 -4.02
N GLU A 87 -5.18 0.78 -4.38
CA GLU A 87 -5.22 1.91 -3.46
C GLU A 87 -6.68 2.25 -3.08
N VAL A 88 -6.85 2.97 -2.00
CA VAL A 88 -8.13 3.55 -1.61
C VAL A 88 -8.66 4.45 -2.73
N PHE A 89 -9.94 4.36 -3.01
CA PHE A 89 -10.60 5.26 -3.98
C PHE A 89 -11.01 6.56 -3.30
N PHE A 90 -10.50 7.68 -3.80
CA PHE A 90 -10.76 9.01 -3.22
C PHE A 90 -11.91 9.75 -3.91
N GLY A 91 -12.72 9.09 -4.72
CA GLY A 91 -13.88 9.69 -5.38
C GLY A 91 -13.49 10.81 -6.35
N THR A 92 -14.14 11.96 -6.21
CA THR A 92 -13.89 13.13 -7.09
C THR A 92 -12.61 13.87 -6.75
N PHE A 93 -11.91 13.50 -5.67
CA PHE A 93 -10.59 14.06 -5.35
C PHE A 93 -9.45 13.46 -6.17
N GLU A 94 -9.70 12.41 -6.96
CA GLU A 94 -8.68 11.79 -7.82
C GLU A 94 -8.03 12.82 -8.76
N GLY A 95 -6.73 13.09 -8.58
CA GLY A 95 -5.95 14.08 -9.33
C GLY A 95 -6.01 15.50 -8.77
N ASP A 96 -6.80 15.76 -7.73
CA ASP A 96 -6.83 17.06 -7.05
C ASP A 96 -5.52 17.29 -6.26
N ASP A 97 -5.33 18.53 -5.84
CA ASP A 97 -4.22 18.89 -4.95
C ASP A 97 -4.40 18.23 -3.58
N ILE A 98 -3.32 17.61 -3.07
CA ILE A 98 -3.35 16.88 -1.80
C ILE A 98 -3.64 17.83 -0.64
N ASP A 99 -2.99 19.00 -0.58
CA ASP A 99 -3.12 19.94 0.52
C ASP A 99 -4.53 20.51 0.61
N GLU A 100 -5.09 20.93 -0.53
CA GLU A 100 -6.47 21.41 -0.62
C GLU A 100 -7.49 20.31 -0.26
N THR A 101 -7.21 19.07 -0.64
CA THR A 101 -8.08 17.94 -0.34
C THR A 101 -8.13 17.67 1.16
N TRP A 102 -6.98 17.61 1.82
CA TRP A 102 -6.94 17.34 3.26
C TRP A 102 -7.52 18.49 4.09
N GLU A 103 -7.41 19.74 3.64
CA GLU A 103 -8.11 20.85 4.28
C GLU A 103 -9.65 20.67 4.25
N LYS A 104 -10.20 20.23 3.11
CA LYS A 104 -11.64 19.94 2.97
C LYS A 104 -12.05 18.76 3.88
N VAL A 105 -11.23 17.72 3.93
CA VAL A 105 -11.48 16.55 4.79
C VAL A 105 -11.43 16.93 6.28
N ALA A 106 -10.45 17.72 6.70
CA ALA A 106 -10.37 18.22 8.07
C ALA A 106 -11.64 18.98 8.49
N VAL A 107 -12.10 19.89 7.62
CA VAL A 107 -13.33 20.67 7.88
C VAL A 107 -14.56 19.76 7.92
N ALA A 108 -14.69 18.79 7.02
CA ALA A 108 -15.79 17.82 7.02
C ALA A 108 -15.81 16.95 8.28
N GLY A 109 -14.63 16.67 8.86
CA GLY A 109 -14.44 15.98 10.14
C GLY A 109 -14.65 16.89 11.37
N GLY A 110 -15.05 18.15 11.20
CA GLY A 110 -15.28 19.08 12.30
C GLY A 110 -14.02 19.75 12.87
N MET A 111 -12.90 19.63 12.20
CA MET A 111 -11.63 20.29 12.57
C MET A 111 -11.51 21.68 11.93
N LYS A 112 -10.56 22.48 12.44
CA LYS A 112 -10.11 23.67 11.71
C LYS A 112 -9.36 23.23 10.44
N PRO A 113 -9.38 24.05 9.35
CA PRO A 113 -8.63 23.74 8.14
C PRO A 113 -7.17 23.42 8.45
N THR A 114 -6.68 22.29 7.94
CA THR A 114 -5.30 21.86 8.00
C THR A 114 -5.06 20.83 6.91
N ASN A 115 -3.88 20.85 6.27
CA ASN A 115 -3.44 19.87 5.30
C ASN A 115 -2.54 18.78 5.92
N ASP A 116 -2.28 18.86 7.23
CA ASP A 116 -1.50 17.86 7.96
C ASP A 116 -2.34 16.58 8.14
N VAL A 117 -2.24 15.67 7.18
CA VAL A 117 -2.98 14.40 7.17
C VAL A 117 -2.68 13.53 8.40
N VAL A 118 -1.43 13.58 8.91
CA VAL A 118 -1.05 12.83 10.11
C VAL A 118 -1.85 13.35 11.30
N LYS A 119 -1.88 14.67 11.48
CA LYS A 119 -2.66 15.31 12.55
C LYS A 119 -4.16 15.05 12.40
N ILE A 120 -4.69 15.04 11.18
CA ILE A 120 -6.10 14.74 10.93
C ILE A 120 -6.41 13.31 11.40
N ILE A 121 -5.62 12.33 10.98
CA ILE A 121 -5.79 10.92 11.36
C ILE A 121 -5.60 10.71 12.86
N GLN A 122 -4.62 11.37 13.49
CA GLN A 122 -4.40 11.31 14.94
C GLN A 122 -5.59 11.88 15.73
N THR A 123 -6.22 12.93 15.19
CA THR A 123 -7.35 13.59 15.88
C THR A 123 -8.67 12.84 15.70
N LEU A 124 -8.97 12.36 14.50
CA LEU A 124 -10.23 11.70 14.17
C LEU A 124 -10.18 10.18 14.39
N GLY A 125 -9.00 9.58 14.29
CA GLY A 125 -8.85 8.14 14.05
C GLY A 125 -9.06 7.80 12.58
N ILE A 126 -8.59 6.61 12.16
CA ILE A 126 -8.60 6.21 10.74
C ILE A 126 -10.04 6.02 10.22
N HIS A 127 -10.96 5.52 11.04
CA HIS A 127 -12.35 5.31 10.68
C HIS A 127 -13.03 6.65 10.34
N ASP A 128 -13.04 7.59 11.28
CA ASP A 128 -13.72 8.88 11.11
C ASP A 128 -13.02 9.75 10.05
N PHE A 129 -11.71 9.55 9.83
CA PHE A 129 -11.00 10.15 8.70
C PHE A 129 -11.59 9.68 7.35
N ARG A 130 -11.93 8.39 7.20
CA ARG A 130 -12.56 7.86 5.98
C ARG A 130 -13.97 8.40 5.79
N GLU A 131 -14.75 8.44 6.85
CA GLU A 131 -16.09 9.04 6.83
C GLU A 131 -16.04 10.53 6.46
N ALA A 132 -15.07 11.27 7.01
CA ALA A 132 -14.83 12.67 6.67
C ALA A 132 -14.42 12.84 5.22
N THR A 133 -13.59 11.93 4.68
CA THR A 133 -13.17 11.95 3.26
C THR A 133 -14.37 11.76 2.35
N LYS A 134 -15.22 10.76 2.61
CA LYS A 134 -16.44 10.53 1.84
C LYS A 134 -17.41 11.71 1.94
N LYS A 135 -17.58 12.28 3.14
CA LYS A 135 -18.43 13.44 3.39
C LYS A 135 -17.93 14.70 2.67
N ALA A 136 -16.60 14.89 2.60
CA ALA A 136 -15.98 16.02 1.91
C ALA A 136 -16.06 15.89 0.38
N ASP A 137 -16.14 14.67 -0.15
CA ASP A 137 -16.30 14.43 -1.58
C ASP A 137 -17.66 14.92 -2.07
N PRO A 138 -17.74 15.89 -2.99
CA PRO A 138 -19.00 16.46 -3.47
C PRO A 138 -19.98 15.43 -4.05
N ARG A 139 -19.49 14.28 -4.50
CA ARG A 139 -20.31 13.19 -5.07
C ARG A 139 -20.44 11.99 -4.15
N HIS A 140 -19.80 12.03 -2.98
CA HIS A 140 -19.79 10.94 -1.99
C HIS A 140 -19.36 9.57 -2.55
N LEU A 141 -18.43 9.58 -3.54
CA LEU A 141 -17.92 8.39 -4.20
C LEU A 141 -16.68 7.82 -3.52
N ALA A 142 -15.98 8.63 -2.69
CA ALA A 142 -14.82 8.16 -1.94
C ALA A 142 -15.19 6.97 -1.04
N GLU A 143 -14.28 6.02 -0.90
CA GLU A 143 -14.49 4.87 -0.01
C GLU A 143 -14.55 5.32 1.44
N ASP A 144 -15.59 4.81 2.14
CA ASP A 144 -15.74 4.96 3.59
C ASP A 144 -14.95 3.87 4.34
N ALA A 145 -15.06 3.89 5.65
CA ALA A 145 -14.35 2.94 6.50
C ALA A 145 -14.84 1.50 6.29
N GLU A 146 -16.14 1.27 6.10
CA GLU A 146 -16.70 -0.06 5.89
C GLU A 146 -16.23 -0.65 4.55
N ALA A 147 -16.26 0.12 3.46
CA ALA A 147 -15.78 -0.30 2.15
C ALA A 147 -14.30 -0.71 2.20
N LEU A 148 -13.47 0.08 2.90
CA LEU A 148 -12.05 -0.19 3.06
C LEU A 148 -11.79 -1.43 3.93
N ASP A 149 -12.50 -1.60 5.03
CA ASP A 149 -12.39 -2.80 5.87
C ASP A 149 -12.75 -4.07 5.10
N ASN A 150 -13.81 -4.03 4.29
CA ASN A 150 -14.22 -5.13 3.42
C ASN A 150 -13.15 -5.43 2.35
N GLN A 151 -12.54 -4.40 1.76
CA GLN A 151 -11.43 -4.57 0.81
C GLN A 151 -10.23 -5.25 1.47
N MET A 152 -9.84 -4.83 2.70
CA MET A 152 -8.73 -5.44 3.45
C MET A 152 -8.98 -6.92 3.73
N ASP A 153 -10.18 -7.26 4.20
CA ASP A 153 -10.54 -8.64 4.52
C ASP A 153 -10.58 -9.51 3.27
N GLN A 154 -11.11 -8.99 2.16
CA GLN A 154 -11.08 -9.65 0.86
C GLN A 154 -9.65 -9.87 0.37
N ALA A 155 -8.79 -8.84 0.47
CA ALA A 155 -7.40 -8.93 0.04
C ALA A 155 -6.63 -10.00 0.82
N VAL A 156 -6.75 -10.01 2.15
CA VAL A 156 -6.08 -11.00 3.01
C VAL A 156 -6.62 -12.40 2.76
N SER A 157 -7.94 -12.58 2.65
CA SER A 157 -8.56 -13.87 2.37
C SER A 157 -8.12 -14.41 1.00
N GLN A 158 -8.17 -13.57 -0.03
CA GLN A 158 -7.73 -13.95 -1.38
C GLN A 158 -6.25 -14.32 -1.39
N LEU A 159 -5.40 -13.54 -0.71
CA LEU A 159 -3.97 -13.82 -0.64
C LEU A 159 -3.70 -15.15 0.08
N ALA A 160 -4.42 -15.44 1.16
CA ALA A 160 -4.29 -16.70 1.89
C ALA A 160 -4.62 -17.92 1.01
N GLU A 161 -5.67 -17.82 0.17
CA GLU A 161 -6.03 -18.88 -0.78
C GLU A 161 -4.97 -19.03 -1.88
N GLU A 162 -4.54 -17.91 -2.49
CA GLU A 162 -3.58 -17.89 -3.61
C GLU A 162 -2.19 -18.40 -3.22
N THR A 163 -1.82 -18.25 -1.94
CA THR A 163 -0.47 -18.55 -1.45
C THR A 163 -0.39 -19.85 -0.65
N LYS A 164 -1.49 -20.59 -0.55
CA LYS A 164 -1.54 -21.85 0.18
C LYS A 164 -0.48 -22.84 -0.31
N GLY A 165 0.42 -23.24 0.58
CA GLY A 165 1.52 -24.18 0.28
C GLY A 165 2.76 -23.52 -0.34
N LEU A 166 2.77 -22.20 -0.54
CA LEU A 166 3.94 -21.44 -0.97
C LEU A 166 4.78 -21.01 0.24
N GLY A 167 6.09 -20.86 0.05
CA GLY A 167 7.02 -20.40 1.08
C GLY A 167 7.09 -18.89 1.17
N ARG A 168 7.25 -18.21 0.02
CA ARG A 168 7.44 -16.74 -0.04
C ARG A 168 6.83 -16.14 -1.29
N VAL A 169 6.13 -15.02 -1.11
CA VAL A 169 5.50 -14.28 -2.21
C VAL A 169 5.76 -12.79 -2.10
N LEU A 170 5.75 -12.11 -3.24
CA LEU A 170 5.83 -10.66 -3.32
C LEU A 170 4.54 -10.11 -3.92
N ILE A 171 4.04 -9.00 -3.38
CA ILE A 171 2.91 -8.28 -3.93
C ILE A 171 3.17 -6.78 -3.94
N VAL A 172 2.96 -6.12 -5.08
CA VAL A 172 3.05 -4.67 -5.18
C VAL A 172 1.68 -4.04 -4.99
N SER A 173 1.61 -3.11 -4.05
CA SER A 173 0.41 -2.37 -3.67
C SER A 173 0.74 -0.88 -3.44
N HIS A 174 -0.01 -0.19 -2.58
CA HIS A 174 -0.07 1.27 -2.51
C HIS A 174 0.10 1.78 -1.08
N GLY A 175 0.29 3.10 -0.96
CA GLY A 175 0.68 3.73 0.30
C GLY A 175 -0.38 3.66 1.37
N ASP A 176 -1.60 4.09 1.07
CA ASP A 176 -2.67 4.15 2.04
C ASP A 176 -3.25 2.76 2.35
N PHE A 177 -3.33 1.90 1.33
CA PHE A 177 -3.70 0.49 1.51
C PHE A 177 -2.73 -0.22 2.47
N ILE A 178 -1.40 -0.11 2.26
CA ILE A 178 -0.39 -0.73 3.15
C ILE A 178 -0.43 -0.12 4.54
N LYS A 179 -0.63 1.20 4.66
CA LYS A 179 -0.80 1.86 5.96
C LYS A 179 -2.01 1.29 6.72
N THR A 180 -3.13 1.14 6.05
CA THR A 180 -4.37 0.60 6.67
C THR A 180 -4.18 -0.87 7.08
N LEU A 181 -3.51 -1.68 6.24
CA LEU A 181 -3.10 -3.03 6.65
C LEU A 181 -2.19 -3.00 7.89
N GLY A 182 -1.24 -2.06 7.95
CA GLY A 182 -0.39 -1.84 9.12
C GLY A 182 -1.20 -1.56 10.38
N ILE A 183 -2.18 -0.66 10.29
CA ILE A 183 -3.07 -0.33 11.41
C ILE A 183 -3.86 -1.57 11.88
N LYS A 184 -4.31 -2.42 10.95
CA LYS A 184 -5.16 -3.58 11.26
C LYS A 184 -4.38 -4.82 11.73
N TYR A 185 -3.20 -5.08 11.16
CA TYR A 185 -2.51 -6.38 11.30
C TYR A 185 -1.10 -6.31 11.91
N TRP A 186 -0.57 -5.12 12.22
CA TRP A 186 0.69 -5.00 12.98
C TRP A 186 0.41 -5.08 14.48
N ASP A 187 1.28 -5.76 15.21
CA ASP A 187 1.13 -5.95 16.65
C ASP A 187 1.30 -4.62 17.41
N ARG A 188 0.20 -4.07 17.88
CA ARG A 188 0.14 -2.76 18.54
C ARG A 188 0.66 -2.76 19.98
N THR A 189 0.91 -3.94 20.57
CA THR A 189 1.48 -4.03 21.93
C THR A 189 2.95 -3.60 21.98
N THR A 190 3.61 -3.63 20.83
CA THR A 190 5.03 -3.31 20.68
C THR A 190 5.32 -2.05 19.88
N HIS A 191 4.31 -1.43 19.25
CA HIS A 191 4.47 -0.28 18.35
C HIS A 191 3.42 0.80 18.63
N ASP A 192 3.85 2.05 18.62
CA ASP A 192 3.00 3.22 18.84
C ASP A 192 1.93 3.34 17.74
N HIS A 193 0.78 3.93 18.07
CA HIS A 193 -0.39 4.01 17.18
C HIS A 193 -0.16 4.88 15.93
N ASP A 194 0.98 5.54 15.82
CA ASP A 194 1.32 6.43 14.73
C ASP A 194 2.18 5.73 13.66
N ILE A 195 1.51 5.00 12.78
CA ILE A 195 2.16 4.34 11.66
C ILE A 195 2.34 5.35 10.52
N PRO A 196 3.59 5.67 10.11
CA PRO A 196 3.82 6.57 8.98
C PRO A 196 3.32 5.98 7.66
N PHE A 197 3.13 6.82 6.65
CA PHE A 197 2.97 6.31 5.29
C PHE A 197 4.28 5.63 4.86
N PRO A 198 4.20 4.41 4.28
CA PRO A 198 5.42 3.75 3.80
C PRO A 198 5.99 4.53 2.62
N ASP A 199 7.32 4.65 2.52
CA ASP A 199 7.98 5.33 1.40
C ASP A 199 7.75 4.55 0.08
N ASN A 200 7.81 5.23 -1.08
CA ASN A 200 7.76 4.57 -2.39
C ASN A 200 8.92 3.55 -2.52
N GLY A 201 8.64 2.35 -2.98
CA GLY A 201 9.62 1.26 -3.07
C GLY A 201 10.00 0.61 -1.74
N SER A 202 9.42 1.03 -0.61
CA SER A 202 9.62 0.36 0.69
C SER A 202 8.96 -1.01 0.74
N VAL A 203 9.43 -1.85 1.66
CA VAL A 203 8.95 -3.22 1.86
C VAL A 203 8.33 -3.39 3.25
N THR A 204 7.13 -3.92 3.28
CA THR A 204 6.46 -4.38 4.50
C THR A 204 6.40 -5.91 4.47
N ARG A 205 6.92 -6.58 5.50
CA ARG A 205 6.86 -8.04 5.60
C ARG A 205 5.76 -8.50 6.51
N GLY A 206 5.08 -9.56 6.09
CA GLY A 206 4.08 -10.24 6.90
C GLY A 206 4.19 -11.76 6.78
N ILE A 207 3.41 -12.45 7.57
CA ILE A 207 3.24 -13.90 7.53
C ILE A 207 1.76 -14.23 7.46
N ILE A 208 1.40 -15.17 6.58
CA ILE A 208 0.10 -15.87 6.61
C ILE A 208 0.35 -17.25 7.22
N ASP A 209 -0.30 -17.53 8.34
CA ASP A 209 -0.18 -18.83 9.00
C ASP A 209 -1.02 -19.91 8.32
N ASN A 210 -0.93 -21.16 8.80
CA ASN A 210 -1.66 -22.31 8.26
C ASN A 210 -3.19 -22.18 8.35
N ASN A 211 -3.69 -21.26 9.18
CA ASN A 211 -5.11 -20.97 9.35
C ASN A 211 -5.58 -19.78 8.50
N GLY A 212 -4.69 -19.20 7.68
CA GLY A 212 -4.97 -18.02 6.85
C GLY A 212 -4.91 -16.70 7.61
N LYS A 213 -4.43 -16.69 8.86
CA LYS A 213 -4.31 -15.46 9.64
C LYS A 213 -3.06 -14.69 9.20
N PHE A 214 -3.26 -13.45 8.80
CA PHE A 214 -2.19 -12.51 8.43
C PHE A 214 -1.68 -11.73 9.63
N LYS A 215 -0.37 -11.55 9.71
CA LYS A 215 0.30 -10.68 10.69
C LYS A 215 1.47 -9.97 10.02
N ILE A 216 1.62 -8.66 10.26
CA ILE A 216 2.80 -7.88 9.83
C ILE A 216 3.93 -8.07 10.85
N ILE A 217 5.16 -8.24 10.36
CA ILE A 217 6.39 -8.43 11.16
C ILE A 217 7.30 -7.20 11.09
N ASN A 218 7.50 -6.68 9.87
CA ASN A 218 8.26 -5.46 9.62
C ASN A 218 7.43 -4.52 8.76
N TYR A 219 7.40 -3.25 9.07
CA TYR A 219 6.58 -2.27 8.37
C TYR A 219 7.43 -1.18 7.72
N GLY A 220 7.17 -0.89 6.45
CA GLY A 220 7.69 0.27 5.74
C GLY A 220 9.22 0.38 5.68
N VAL A 221 9.92 -0.77 5.63
CA VAL A 221 11.39 -0.80 5.58
C VAL A 221 11.87 -0.15 4.30
N LYS A 222 12.69 0.90 4.44
CA LYS A 222 13.22 1.67 3.31
C LYS A 222 14.05 0.80 2.38
N ASN A 223 14.11 1.18 1.12
CA ASN A 223 14.88 0.46 0.10
C ASN A 223 16.36 0.26 0.48
N THR A 224 16.98 1.20 1.18
CA THR A 224 18.35 1.10 1.69
C THR A 224 18.55 0.06 2.81
N ASP A 225 17.49 -0.24 3.56
CA ASP A 225 17.55 -1.06 4.77
C ASP A 225 17.03 -2.50 4.54
N ILE A 226 16.52 -2.80 3.33
CA ILE A 226 16.02 -4.14 2.95
C ILE A 226 17.04 -5.26 3.19
N PRO A 227 18.36 -5.09 2.98
CA PRO A 227 19.33 -6.15 3.25
C PRO A 227 19.34 -6.66 4.71
N ASN A 228 18.73 -5.89 5.62
CA ASN A 228 18.61 -6.25 7.05
C ASN A 228 17.26 -6.91 7.41
N LEU A 229 16.44 -7.23 6.42
CA LEU A 229 15.13 -7.87 6.58
C LEU A 229 15.21 -9.38 6.83
#